data_671647041057da7554c0721e7ff7a7e1
#
_entry.id   671647041057da7554c0721e7ff7a7e1
#
_cell.length_a   1.000
_cell.length_b   1.000
_cell.length_c   1.000
_cell.angle_alpha   90.00
_cell.angle_beta   90.00
_cell.angle_gamma   90.00
#
_symmetry.space_group_name_H-M   'P 1'
#
loop_
_entity.id
_entity.type
_entity.pdbx_description
1 polymer ?
#
loop_
_entity_poly.entity_id
_entity_poly.type
_entity_poly.pdbx_seq_one_letter_code
_entity_poly.pdbx_strand_id
1 'polypeptide(L)'
;MFLSEKEEIAINNIIQNIEQEYHANIDKFSKQIIISQIETLLNYSERFYNRQFITREKSNHQLLDRLEKLVSDYFNSDDLINRGLLTVQYVAEHLNLSPKYLSSLLRVLTGENTQQYIHNKLIEKAKEKLSVTNLSVSEIAYELGFEHLQSFSKLFKTKTNLSPSEFRTSYN
;
A
#
# COMPACT_ATOMS: atom_id res chain seq x y z
N MET A 1 -18.27 7.09 -4.24
CA MET A 1 -18.33 6.16 -5.37
C MET A 1 -18.17 7.01 -6.62
N PHE A 2 -17.21 6.67 -7.50
CA PHE A 2 -17.04 7.39 -8.77
C PHE A 2 -17.54 6.47 -9.88
N LEU A 3 -18.58 6.91 -10.57
CA LEU A 3 -19.12 6.24 -11.74
C LEU A 3 -18.36 6.70 -12.98
N SER A 4 -18.17 5.81 -13.95
CA SER A 4 -17.77 6.22 -15.30
C SER A 4 -18.98 6.83 -16.03
N GLU A 5 -18.74 7.62 -17.06
CA GLU A 5 -19.80 8.25 -17.85
C GLU A 5 -20.85 7.23 -18.35
N LYS A 6 -20.41 6.06 -18.80
CA LYS A 6 -21.31 4.97 -19.24
C LYS A 6 -22.17 4.40 -18.10
N GLU A 7 -21.62 4.31 -16.89
CA GLU A 7 -22.34 3.82 -15.72
C GLU A 7 -23.33 4.85 -15.21
N GLU A 8 -22.97 6.12 -15.26
CA GLU A 8 -23.85 7.23 -14.93
C GLU A 8 -25.06 7.27 -15.86
N ILE A 9 -24.83 7.12 -17.16
CA ILE A 9 -25.91 7.01 -18.15
C ILE A 9 -26.82 5.81 -17.85
N ALA A 10 -26.25 4.65 -17.51
CA ALA A 10 -27.05 3.45 -17.22
C ALA A 10 -27.95 3.65 -15.97
N ILE A 11 -27.43 4.25 -14.91
CA ILE A 11 -28.20 4.55 -13.68
C ILE A 11 -29.30 5.56 -13.98
N ASN A 12 -28.96 6.65 -14.69
CA ASN A 12 -29.92 7.70 -15.03
C ASN A 12 -31.06 7.16 -15.89
N ASN A 13 -30.79 6.30 -16.84
CA ASN A 13 -31.83 5.68 -17.67
C ASN A 13 -32.81 4.84 -16.85
N ILE A 14 -32.32 4.07 -15.84
CA ILE A 14 -33.17 3.27 -14.97
C ILE A 14 -34.07 4.18 -14.11
N ILE A 15 -33.49 5.26 -13.57
CA ILE A 15 -34.25 6.24 -12.78
C ILE A 15 -35.33 6.88 -13.61
N GLN A 16 -35.02 7.30 -14.86
CA GLN A 16 -35.98 7.88 -15.77
C GLN A 16 -37.12 6.90 -16.13
N ASN A 17 -36.81 5.61 -16.31
CA ASN A 17 -37.83 4.60 -16.56
C ASN A 17 -38.79 4.43 -15.36
N ILE A 18 -38.27 4.49 -14.14
CA ILE A 18 -39.09 4.45 -12.91
C ILE A 18 -40.00 5.68 -12.86
N GLU A 19 -39.45 6.88 -13.11
CA GLU A 19 -40.23 8.12 -13.11
C GLU A 19 -41.33 8.11 -14.18
N GLN A 20 -41.03 7.64 -15.37
CA GLN A 20 -42.01 7.52 -16.47
C GLN A 20 -43.12 6.57 -16.09
N GLU A 21 -42.83 5.38 -15.53
CA GLU A 21 -43.84 4.43 -15.12
C GLU A 21 -44.68 4.95 -13.93
N TYR A 22 -44.08 5.70 -13.02
CA TYR A 22 -44.76 6.30 -11.88
C TYR A 22 -45.77 7.39 -12.31
N HIS A 23 -45.47 8.13 -13.36
CA HIS A 23 -46.36 9.19 -13.90
C HIS A 23 -47.29 8.73 -15.01
N ALA A 24 -47.16 7.48 -15.46
CA ALA A 24 -48.04 6.90 -16.45
C ALA A 24 -49.42 6.53 -15.85
N ASN A 25 -50.36 6.12 -16.72
CA ASN A 25 -51.64 5.57 -16.25
C ASN A 25 -51.41 4.26 -15.51
N ILE A 26 -51.71 4.25 -14.20
CA ILE A 26 -51.51 3.10 -13.34
C ILE A 26 -52.38 1.94 -13.78
N ASP A 27 -51.76 0.79 -14.03
CA ASP A 27 -52.44 -0.48 -14.29
C ASP A 27 -51.97 -1.57 -13.33
N LYS A 28 -52.47 -2.80 -13.51
CA LYS A 28 -52.11 -3.96 -12.65
C LYS A 28 -50.64 -4.37 -12.76
N PHE A 29 -49.89 -3.93 -13.75
CA PHE A 29 -48.50 -4.26 -13.99
C PHE A 29 -47.52 -3.19 -13.50
N SER A 30 -47.95 -1.94 -13.35
CA SER A 30 -47.09 -0.81 -13.00
C SER A 30 -46.26 -1.04 -11.74
N LYS A 31 -46.89 -1.61 -10.73
CA LYS A 31 -46.17 -1.98 -9.48
C LYS A 31 -45.02 -2.97 -9.72
N GLN A 32 -45.26 -4.00 -10.54
CA GLN A 32 -44.26 -5.02 -10.84
C GLN A 32 -43.13 -4.47 -11.67
N ILE A 33 -43.42 -3.60 -12.62
CA ILE A 33 -42.44 -2.91 -13.47
C ILE A 33 -41.54 -2.03 -12.62
N ILE A 34 -42.09 -1.22 -11.71
CA ILE A 34 -41.31 -0.36 -10.81
C ILE A 34 -40.41 -1.22 -9.91
N ILE A 35 -40.91 -2.31 -9.33
CA ILE A 35 -40.11 -3.20 -8.49
C ILE A 35 -38.94 -3.78 -9.27
N SER A 36 -39.15 -4.28 -10.48
CA SER A 36 -38.07 -4.87 -11.29
C SER A 36 -37.02 -3.82 -11.73
N GLN A 37 -37.41 -2.56 -11.95
CA GLN A 37 -36.49 -1.47 -12.21
C GLN A 37 -35.64 -1.12 -10.97
N ILE A 38 -36.24 -1.12 -9.79
CA ILE A 38 -35.53 -0.90 -8.52
C ILE A 38 -34.52 -2.05 -8.28
N GLU A 39 -34.92 -3.30 -8.49
CA GLU A 39 -34.00 -4.46 -8.40
C GLU A 39 -32.84 -4.31 -9.38
N THR A 40 -33.11 -3.90 -10.61
CA THR A 40 -32.08 -3.62 -11.62
C THR A 40 -31.13 -2.52 -11.16
N LEU A 41 -31.63 -1.43 -10.60
CA LEU A 41 -30.84 -0.33 -10.06
C LEU A 41 -29.89 -0.82 -8.94
N LEU A 42 -30.40 -1.62 -8.03
CA LEU A 42 -29.62 -2.18 -6.94
C LEU A 42 -28.51 -3.12 -7.44
N ASN A 43 -28.83 -4.00 -8.38
CA ASN A 43 -27.87 -4.91 -9.01
C ASN A 43 -26.74 -4.17 -9.74
N TYR A 44 -27.07 -3.09 -10.49
CA TYR A 44 -26.05 -2.24 -11.12
C TYR A 44 -25.20 -1.50 -10.09
N SER A 45 -25.81 -1.00 -9.02
CA SER A 45 -25.10 -0.33 -7.93
C SER A 45 -24.10 -1.25 -7.26
N GLU A 46 -24.49 -2.48 -6.96
CA GLU A 46 -23.62 -3.50 -6.39
C GLU A 46 -22.47 -3.88 -7.36
N ARG A 47 -22.80 -4.08 -8.64
CA ARG A 47 -21.79 -4.37 -9.67
C ARG A 47 -20.75 -3.25 -9.79
N PHE A 48 -21.19 -1.98 -9.82
CA PHE A 48 -20.28 -0.84 -9.95
C PHE A 48 -19.43 -0.63 -8.69
N TYR A 49 -20.00 -0.90 -7.53
CA TYR A 49 -19.28 -0.90 -6.26
C TYR A 49 -18.19 -1.98 -6.25
N ASN A 50 -18.53 -3.23 -6.57
CA ASN A 50 -17.57 -4.34 -6.60
C ASN A 50 -16.45 -4.12 -7.62
N ARG A 51 -16.75 -3.56 -8.80
CA ARG A 51 -15.72 -3.21 -9.78
C ARG A 51 -14.68 -2.22 -9.22
N GLN A 52 -15.13 -1.23 -8.44
CA GLN A 52 -14.20 -0.29 -7.82
C GLN A 52 -13.26 -0.95 -6.82
N PHE A 53 -13.72 -1.98 -6.11
CA PHE A 53 -12.87 -2.77 -5.22
C PHE A 53 -11.80 -3.53 -6.00
N ILE A 54 -12.17 -4.23 -7.07
CA ILE A 54 -11.22 -4.98 -7.91
C ILE A 54 -10.16 -4.04 -8.51
N THR A 55 -10.57 -2.88 -9.01
CA THR A 55 -9.64 -1.88 -9.57
C THR A 55 -8.71 -1.32 -8.50
N ARG A 56 -9.22 -1.09 -7.28
CA ARG A 56 -8.44 -0.61 -6.14
C ARG A 56 -7.45 -1.65 -5.66
N GLU A 57 -7.86 -2.92 -5.62
CA GLU A 57 -6.98 -4.03 -5.25
C GLU A 57 -5.81 -4.17 -6.22
N LYS A 58 -6.07 -4.17 -7.54
CA LYS A 58 -5.01 -4.16 -8.56
C LYS A 58 -4.07 -2.96 -8.43
N SER A 59 -4.61 -1.77 -8.20
CA SER A 59 -3.82 -0.55 -8.00
C SER A 59 -2.96 -0.64 -6.75
N ASN A 60 -3.49 -1.23 -5.66
CA ASN A 60 -2.76 -1.43 -4.41
C ASN A 60 -1.61 -2.44 -4.58
N HIS A 61 -1.83 -3.55 -5.29
CA HIS A 61 -0.75 -4.51 -5.60
C HIS A 61 0.35 -3.85 -6.43
N GLN A 62 0.01 -3.13 -7.49
CA GLN A 62 1.00 -2.41 -8.30
C GLN A 62 1.78 -1.36 -7.48
N LEU A 63 1.14 -0.72 -6.51
CA LEU A 63 1.82 0.21 -5.62
C LEU A 63 2.80 -0.51 -4.69
N LEU A 64 2.40 -1.65 -4.12
CA LEU A 64 3.28 -2.46 -3.27
C LEU A 64 4.50 -2.95 -4.06
N ASP A 65 4.32 -3.44 -5.29
CA ASP A 65 5.41 -3.86 -6.16
C ASP A 65 6.38 -2.72 -6.45
N ARG A 66 5.85 -1.52 -6.75
CA ARG A 66 6.66 -0.31 -6.97
C ARG A 66 7.40 0.13 -5.72
N LEU A 67 6.77 0.06 -4.56
CA LEU A 67 7.40 0.36 -3.27
C LEU A 67 8.53 -0.62 -2.97
N GLU A 68 8.27 -1.92 -3.12
CA GLU A 68 9.27 -2.95 -2.86
C GLU A 68 10.48 -2.80 -3.77
N LYS A 69 10.23 -2.56 -5.06
CA LYS A 69 11.29 -2.29 -6.03
C LYS A 69 12.10 -1.05 -5.63
N LEU A 70 11.44 0.08 -5.33
CA LEU A 70 12.11 1.32 -4.96
C LEU A 70 12.99 1.14 -3.71
N VAL A 71 12.48 0.47 -2.68
CA VAL A 71 13.21 0.21 -1.43
C VAL A 71 14.39 -0.74 -1.69
N SER A 72 14.16 -1.80 -2.47
CA SER A 72 15.22 -2.74 -2.85
C SER A 72 16.32 -2.08 -3.67
N ASP A 73 15.97 -1.29 -4.68
CA ASP A 73 16.92 -0.56 -5.53
C ASP A 73 17.76 0.41 -4.68
N TYR A 74 17.14 1.15 -3.76
CA TYR A 74 17.84 2.06 -2.85
C TYR A 74 18.84 1.33 -1.95
N PHE A 75 18.46 0.17 -1.39
CA PHE A 75 19.34 -0.60 -0.50
C PHE A 75 20.43 -1.40 -1.21
N ASN A 76 20.30 -1.59 -2.52
CA ASN A 76 21.31 -2.28 -3.32
C ASN A 76 22.18 -1.32 -4.16
N SER A 77 21.91 -0.03 -4.11
CA SER A 77 22.70 1.02 -4.74
C SER A 77 23.65 1.70 -3.75
N ASP A 78 24.51 2.58 -4.25
CA ASP A 78 25.35 3.45 -3.42
C ASP A 78 24.57 4.58 -2.74
N ASP A 79 23.26 4.64 -2.89
CA ASP A 79 22.42 5.70 -2.32
C ASP A 79 22.47 5.70 -0.79
N LEU A 80 22.57 4.54 -0.13
CA LEU A 80 22.74 4.45 1.31
C LEU A 80 24.00 5.18 1.79
N ILE A 81 25.11 5.02 1.08
CA ILE A 81 26.39 5.65 1.43
C ILE A 81 26.35 7.14 1.11
N ASN A 82 25.77 7.52 -0.03
CA ASN A 82 25.81 8.87 -0.54
C ASN A 82 24.73 9.79 0.03
N ARG A 83 23.54 9.24 0.35
CA ARG A 83 22.35 9.98 0.78
C ARG A 83 21.90 9.65 2.19
N GLY A 84 22.48 8.60 2.80
CA GLY A 84 22.09 8.12 4.13
C GLY A 84 20.82 7.27 4.15
N LEU A 85 20.18 7.19 5.30
CA LEU A 85 19.00 6.35 5.50
C LEU A 85 17.81 6.76 4.62
N LEU A 86 17.15 5.75 4.05
CA LEU A 86 15.92 5.97 3.28
C LEU A 86 14.81 6.58 4.15
N THR A 87 14.26 7.70 3.69
CA THR A 87 13.21 8.43 4.41
C THR A 87 11.82 8.18 3.84
N VAL A 88 10.79 8.32 4.69
CA VAL A 88 9.39 8.26 4.25
C VAL A 88 9.09 9.32 3.19
N GLN A 89 9.70 10.50 3.32
CA GLN A 89 9.54 11.61 2.37
C GLN A 89 10.05 11.21 0.98
N TYR A 90 11.27 10.67 0.89
CA TYR A 90 11.85 10.20 -0.36
C TYR A 90 10.97 9.16 -1.06
N VAL A 91 10.50 8.16 -0.31
CA VAL A 91 9.65 7.09 -0.87
C VAL A 91 8.32 7.67 -1.38
N ALA A 92 7.70 8.56 -0.62
CA ALA A 92 6.43 9.17 -0.98
C ALA A 92 6.55 10.01 -2.27
N GLU A 93 7.62 10.83 -2.38
CA GLU A 93 7.90 11.63 -3.58
C GLU A 93 8.07 10.77 -4.83
N HIS A 94 8.85 9.68 -4.75
CA HIS A 94 9.09 8.78 -5.89
C HIS A 94 7.85 7.97 -6.30
N LEU A 95 6.93 7.76 -5.37
CA LEU A 95 5.64 7.13 -5.67
C LEU A 95 4.55 8.14 -6.07
N ASN A 96 4.85 9.45 -6.07
CA ASN A 96 3.91 10.55 -6.31
C ASN A 96 2.73 10.55 -5.32
N LEU A 97 3.01 10.31 -4.04
CA LEU A 97 2.03 10.25 -2.96
C LEU A 97 2.43 11.20 -1.82
N SER A 98 1.48 11.58 -0.99
CA SER A 98 1.83 12.25 0.27
C SER A 98 2.33 11.21 1.30
N PRO A 99 3.29 11.57 2.18
CA PRO A 99 3.77 10.70 3.25
C PRO A 99 2.65 10.14 4.15
N LYS A 100 1.67 10.99 4.46
CA LYS A 100 0.50 10.62 5.27
C LYS A 100 -0.37 9.57 4.57
N TYR A 101 -0.66 9.79 3.29
CA TYR A 101 -1.48 8.85 2.51
C TYR A 101 -0.77 7.50 2.35
N LEU A 102 0.52 7.51 1.98
CA LEU A 102 1.33 6.29 1.85
C LEU A 102 1.35 5.48 3.15
N SER A 103 1.60 6.13 4.29
CA SER A 103 1.63 5.46 5.59
C SER A 103 0.28 4.90 6.01
N SER A 104 -0.82 5.59 5.71
CA SER A 104 -2.17 5.10 5.99
C SER A 104 -2.53 3.91 5.12
N LEU A 105 -2.18 3.98 3.84
CA LEU A 105 -2.43 2.90 2.88
C LEU A 105 -1.64 1.64 3.22
N LEU A 106 -0.33 1.78 3.51
CA LEU A 106 0.50 0.64 3.93
C LEU A 106 -0.03 -0.01 5.21
N ARG A 107 -0.48 0.78 6.18
CA ARG A 107 -1.07 0.22 7.41
C ARG A 107 -2.30 -0.63 7.12
N VAL A 108 -3.13 -0.24 6.16
CA VAL A 108 -4.30 -1.02 5.75
C VAL A 108 -3.90 -2.30 5.00
N LEU A 109 -2.87 -2.23 4.14
CA LEU A 109 -2.49 -3.34 3.28
C LEU A 109 -1.56 -4.35 3.95
N THR A 110 -0.66 -3.88 4.83
CA THR A 110 0.42 -4.70 5.42
C THR A 110 0.40 -4.74 6.95
N GLY A 111 -0.43 -3.94 7.59
CA GLY A 111 -0.45 -3.74 9.04
C GLY A 111 0.61 -2.77 9.56
N GLU A 112 1.53 -2.28 8.72
CA GLU A 112 2.67 -1.45 9.11
C GLU A 112 2.63 -0.08 8.42
N ASN A 113 3.12 0.98 9.10
CA ASN A 113 3.33 2.25 8.44
C ASN A 113 4.63 2.25 7.61
N THR A 114 4.81 3.26 6.75
CA THR A 114 5.95 3.34 5.83
C THR A 114 7.30 3.30 6.56
N GLN A 115 7.42 3.97 7.69
CA GLN A 115 8.67 3.95 8.46
C GLN A 115 8.97 2.57 9.04
N GLN A 116 7.97 1.88 9.55
CA GLN A 116 8.11 0.50 10.04
C GLN A 116 8.54 -0.44 8.92
N TYR A 117 7.94 -0.31 7.74
CA TYR A 117 8.29 -1.08 6.55
C TYR A 117 9.75 -0.87 6.15
N ILE A 118 10.19 0.40 6.02
CA ILE A 118 11.58 0.74 5.71
C ILE A 118 12.55 0.17 6.75
N HIS A 119 12.26 0.33 8.04
CA HIS A 119 13.09 -0.20 9.12
C HIS A 119 13.18 -1.73 9.08
N ASN A 120 12.08 -2.44 8.79
CA ASN A 120 12.09 -3.89 8.69
C ASN A 120 12.98 -4.36 7.54
N LYS A 121 12.85 -3.74 6.35
CA LYS A 121 13.72 -4.04 5.19
C LYS A 121 15.20 -3.73 5.46
N LEU A 122 15.49 -2.63 6.16
CA LEU A 122 16.84 -2.28 6.58
C LEU A 122 17.43 -3.32 7.52
N ILE A 123 16.65 -3.83 8.48
CA ILE A 123 17.08 -4.87 9.41
C ILE A 123 17.26 -6.23 8.72
N GLU A 124 16.43 -6.57 7.73
CA GLU A 124 16.64 -7.75 6.88
C GLU A 124 18.00 -7.66 6.17
N LYS A 125 18.33 -6.52 5.57
CA LYS A 125 19.64 -6.29 4.95
C LYS A 125 20.80 -6.33 5.95
N ALA A 126 20.59 -5.79 7.14
CA ALA A 126 21.58 -5.86 8.22
C ALA A 126 21.87 -7.31 8.65
N LYS A 127 20.83 -8.13 8.80
CA LYS A 127 20.98 -9.56 9.13
C LYS A 127 21.76 -10.30 8.04
N GLU A 128 21.42 -10.05 6.77
CA GLU A 128 22.16 -10.61 5.62
C GLU A 128 23.66 -10.29 5.73
N LYS A 129 24.01 -8.99 5.87
CA LYS A 129 25.42 -8.57 5.96
C LYS A 129 26.13 -9.15 7.19
N LEU A 130 25.47 -9.20 8.35
CA LEU A 130 26.01 -9.78 9.56
C LEU A 130 26.30 -11.28 9.45
N SER A 131 25.52 -12.01 8.65
CA SER A 131 25.66 -13.47 8.49
C SER A 131 26.64 -13.86 7.39
N VAL A 132 26.78 -13.03 6.32
CA VAL A 132 27.52 -13.40 5.10
C VAL A 132 28.90 -12.74 5.02
N THR A 133 29.11 -11.62 5.76
CA THR A 133 30.37 -10.85 5.65
C THR A 133 31.18 -10.86 6.93
N ASN A 134 32.50 -10.64 6.79
CA ASN A 134 33.42 -10.45 7.90
C ASN A 134 33.55 -8.97 8.31
N LEU A 135 32.73 -8.08 7.78
CA LEU A 135 32.75 -6.66 8.13
C LEU A 135 32.45 -6.47 9.62
N SER A 136 33.09 -5.52 10.25
CA SER A 136 32.75 -5.14 11.64
C SER A 136 31.32 -4.60 11.71
N VAL A 137 30.73 -4.63 12.90
CA VAL A 137 29.39 -4.06 13.13
C VAL A 137 29.35 -2.57 12.77
N SER A 138 30.47 -1.86 12.95
CA SER A 138 30.61 -0.45 12.61
C SER A 138 30.60 -0.23 11.10
N GLU A 139 31.36 -1.03 10.36
CA GLU A 139 31.38 -0.96 8.89
C GLU A 139 29.99 -1.24 8.31
N ILE A 140 29.31 -2.26 8.82
CA ILE A 140 27.93 -2.56 8.40
C ILE A 140 26.98 -1.39 8.70
N ALA A 141 27.11 -0.76 9.88
CA ALA A 141 26.29 0.40 10.22
C ALA A 141 26.49 1.56 9.23
N TYR A 142 27.74 1.86 8.87
CA TYR A 142 28.06 2.92 7.90
C TYR A 142 27.61 2.56 6.49
N GLU A 143 27.79 1.33 6.03
CA GLU A 143 27.28 0.88 4.73
C GLU A 143 25.74 0.91 4.63
N LEU A 144 25.05 0.77 5.76
CA LEU A 144 23.60 0.90 5.85
C LEU A 144 23.14 2.35 6.05
N GLY A 145 24.03 3.33 5.93
CA GLY A 145 23.73 4.75 5.96
C GLY A 145 23.53 5.34 7.36
N PHE A 146 23.95 4.66 8.43
CA PHE A 146 23.91 5.22 9.77
C PHE A 146 25.13 6.10 10.03
N GLU A 147 24.90 7.32 10.51
CA GLU A 147 25.97 8.21 10.97
C GLU A 147 26.62 7.73 12.28
N HIS A 148 25.84 7.02 13.11
CA HIS A 148 26.28 6.58 14.42
C HIS A 148 25.96 5.10 14.67
N LEU A 149 26.98 4.33 15.07
CA LEU A 149 26.85 2.92 15.43
C LEU A 149 25.78 2.65 16.50
N GLN A 150 25.64 3.58 17.46
CA GLN A 150 24.66 3.43 18.55
C GLN A 150 23.23 3.44 18.03
N SER A 151 22.94 4.27 17.03
CA SER A 151 21.62 4.36 16.39
C SER A 151 21.26 3.06 15.67
N PHE A 152 22.20 2.50 14.94
CA PHE A 152 22.07 1.18 14.32
C PHE A 152 21.81 0.08 15.36
N SER A 153 22.69 -0.02 16.36
CA SER A 153 22.59 -1.06 17.40
C SER A 153 21.27 -0.99 18.18
N LYS A 154 20.80 0.22 18.48
CA LYS A 154 19.49 0.44 19.12
C LYS A 154 18.33 -0.02 18.25
N LEU A 155 18.32 0.38 16.98
CA LEU A 155 17.26 -0.03 16.05
C LEU A 155 17.27 -1.55 15.86
N PHE A 156 18.45 -2.14 15.64
CA PHE A 156 18.60 -3.57 15.45
C PHE A 156 18.09 -4.35 16.67
N LYS A 157 18.51 -3.97 17.88
CA LYS A 157 18.07 -4.61 19.12
C LYS A 157 16.55 -4.45 19.33
N THR A 158 16.00 -3.28 19.04
CA THR A 158 14.54 -3.05 19.15
C THR A 158 13.74 -3.96 18.21
N LYS A 159 14.28 -4.28 17.02
CA LYS A 159 13.60 -5.08 16.00
C LYS A 159 13.84 -6.58 16.12
N THR A 160 14.97 -6.99 16.71
CA THR A 160 15.39 -8.40 16.75
C THR A 160 15.50 -8.99 18.16
N ASN A 161 15.41 -8.15 19.21
CA ASN A 161 15.70 -8.47 20.60
C ASN A 161 17.16 -8.87 20.89
N LEU A 162 18.03 -8.85 19.90
CA LEU A 162 19.46 -9.15 20.00
C LEU A 162 20.29 -7.93 19.58
N SER A 163 21.45 -7.74 20.17
CA SER A 163 22.44 -6.80 19.60
C SER A 163 23.00 -7.37 18.29
N PRO A 164 23.56 -6.53 17.39
CA PRO A 164 24.19 -7.00 16.16
C PRO A 164 25.30 -8.03 16.39
N SER A 165 26.08 -7.88 17.48
CA SER A 165 27.14 -8.81 17.83
C SER A 165 26.59 -10.16 18.34
N GLU A 166 25.57 -10.14 19.20
CA GLU A 166 24.89 -11.36 19.68
C GLU A 166 24.24 -12.11 18.49
N PHE A 167 23.62 -11.37 17.57
CA PHE A 167 23.04 -11.96 16.36
C PHE A 167 24.10 -12.65 15.51
N ARG A 168 25.25 -12.02 15.26
CA ARG A 168 26.36 -12.64 14.51
C ARG A 168 26.85 -13.92 15.18
N THR A 169 27.02 -13.90 16.51
CA THR A 169 27.51 -15.08 17.25
C THR A 169 26.51 -16.24 17.21
N SER A 170 25.21 -15.97 17.05
CA SER A 170 24.19 -17.02 16.95
C SER A 170 24.18 -17.75 15.60
N TYR A 171 24.89 -17.24 14.59
CA TYR A 171 25.03 -17.84 13.26
C TYR A 171 26.37 -18.56 13.03
N ASN A 172 27.37 -18.31 13.89
CA ASN A 172 28.66 -18.99 13.89
C ASN A 172 28.70 -20.06 14.97
#